data_ca0f215ed3dac2d9651dec12ba66132b
#
_entry.id   ca0f215ed3dac2d9651dec12ba66132b
#
_cell.length_a   1.000
_cell.length_b   1.000
_cell.length_c   1.000
_cell.angle_alpha   90.00
_cell.angle_beta   90.00
_cell.angle_gamma   90.00
#
_symmetry.space_group_name_H-M   'P 1'
#
loop_
_entity.id
_entity.type
_entity.pdbx_description
1 polymer ?
#
loop_
_entity_poly.entity_id
_entity_poly.type
_entity_poly.pdbx_seq_one_letter_code
_entity_poly.pdbx_strand_id
1 'polypeptide(L)'
;MARCIPSACSKALLGASLLLGPAQANPWQQARFPVPQFSGYTSHYGLRTGASGGSSLHRGLDIAAPLGSPVLSWWAGRVERLINDGSCGIGVAIRSGPYEHLYCHLQGTIEQDTLRSGGASLRQGSWLRTGEPLGAIGVSGRSSGPHLHWGVKLNERWLDPVLLLRAMADARRVETPISQARP
;
A
#
# COMPACT_ATOMS: atom_id res chain seq x y z
N MET A 1 -74.84 41.28 -9.82
CA MET A 1 -74.70 39.86 -9.98
C MET A 1 -73.34 39.61 -10.71
N ALA A 2 -72.27 39.37 -9.97
CA ALA A 2 -70.98 39.14 -10.56
C ALA A 2 -70.58 37.64 -10.33
N ARG A 3 -70.33 36.92 -11.40
CA ARG A 3 -69.89 35.48 -11.35
C ARG A 3 -68.40 35.40 -11.20
N CYS A 4 -67.96 34.76 -10.13
CA CYS A 4 -66.52 34.35 -9.92
C CYS A 4 -66.19 33.14 -10.76
N ILE A 5 -65.05 33.21 -11.50
CA ILE A 5 -64.45 32.11 -12.26
C ILE A 5 -63.36 31.47 -11.36
N PRO A 6 -63.30 30.15 -11.19
CA PRO A 6 -62.22 29.53 -10.38
C PRO A 6 -60.95 29.43 -11.19
N SER A 7 -59.87 29.92 -10.60
CA SER A 7 -58.49 29.82 -11.09
C SER A 7 -57.96 28.39 -11.00
N ALA A 8 -57.45 27.86 -12.09
CA ALA A 8 -56.82 26.54 -12.17
C ALA A 8 -55.48 26.54 -11.43
N CYS A 9 -55.36 25.71 -10.43
CA CYS A 9 -54.12 25.48 -9.68
C CYS A 9 -53.25 24.50 -10.44
N SER A 10 -52.22 25.00 -11.15
CA SER A 10 -51.19 24.15 -11.79
C SER A 10 -50.26 23.58 -10.73
N LYS A 11 -50.35 22.28 -10.52
CA LYS A 11 -49.37 21.55 -9.72
C LYS A 11 -48.07 21.39 -10.51
N ALA A 12 -47.04 22.15 -10.17
CA ALA A 12 -45.69 21.94 -10.66
C ALA A 12 -45.12 20.70 -9.99
N LEU A 13 -44.92 19.64 -10.78
CA LEU A 13 -44.12 18.45 -10.40
C LEU A 13 -42.65 18.86 -10.37
N LEU A 14 -42.12 19.10 -9.19
CA LEU A 14 -40.66 19.17 -8.98
C LEU A 14 -40.08 17.78 -9.15
N GLY A 15 -39.51 17.51 -10.32
CA GLY A 15 -38.67 16.37 -10.55
C GLY A 15 -37.39 16.47 -9.72
N ALA A 16 -37.28 15.67 -8.69
CA ALA A 16 -36.01 15.50 -7.95
C ALA A 16 -35.01 14.75 -8.86
N SER A 17 -34.16 15.50 -9.54
CA SER A 17 -32.97 14.91 -10.17
C SER A 17 -32.04 14.41 -9.08
N LEU A 18 -31.99 13.09 -8.87
CA LEU A 18 -30.94 12.43 -8.11
C LEU A 18 -29.63 12.67 -8.85
N LEU A 19 -28.87 13.67 -8.40
CA LEU A 19 -27.49 13.84 -8.79
C LEU A 19 -26.72 12.66 -8.18
N LEU A 20 -26.46 11.63 -8.98
CA LEU A 20 -25.44 10.62 -8.67
C LEU A 20 -24.12 11.36 -8.57
N GLY A 21 -23.64 11.54 -7.35
CA GLY A 21 -22.28 12.04 -7.11
C GLY A 21 -21.25 11.13 -7.81
N PRO A 22 -20.07 11.65 -8.16
CA PRO A 22 -19.04 10.85 -8.80
C PRO A 22 -18.77 9.62 -7.92
N ALA A 23 -18.83 8.43 -8.52
CA ALA A 23 -18.47 7.19 -7.84
C ALA A 23 -17.09 7.36 -7.20
N GLN A 24 -17.00 7.23 -5.89
CA GLN A 24 -15.72 7.37 -5.21
C GLN A 24 -14.80 6.27 -5.72
N ALA A 25 -13.70 6.67 -6.35
CA ALA A 25 -12.69 5.73 -6.84
C ALA A 25 -12.22 4.84 -5.68
N ASN A 26 -12.19 3.53 -5.92
CA ASN A 26 -11.75 2.57 -4.92
C ASN A 26 -10.27 2.88 -4.56
N PRO A 27 -9.95 3.24 -3.31
CA PRO A 27 -8.61 3.69 -2.93
C PRO A 27 -7.53 2.63 -3.21
N TRP A 28 -7.88 1.34 -3.24
CA TRP A 28 -6.95 0.25 -3.58
C TRP A 28 -6.37 0.32 -5.00
N GLN A 29 -7.04 1.01 -5.93
CA GLN A 29 -6.54 1.24 -7.29
C GLN A 29 -5.28 2.09 -7.32
N GLN A 30 -5.14 3.01 -6.38
CA GLN A 30 -3.99 3.91 -6.29
C GLN A 30 -2.77 3.25 -5.63
N ALA A 31 -2.98 2.21 -4.82
CA ALA A 31 -1.89 1.52 -4.14
C ALA A 31 -0.90 0.88 -5.14
N ARG A 32 0.39 0.87 -4.83
CA ARG A 32 1.45 0.30 -5.67
C ARG A 32 2.07 -0.93 -5.05
N PHE A 33 2.32 -1.95 -5.85
CA PHE A 33 3.12 -3.09 -5.43
C PHE A 33 4.56 -2.60 -5.14
N PRO A 34 5.12 -2.93 -3.95
CA PRO A 34 6.36 -2.30 -3.50
C PRO A 34 7.62 -2.76 -4.23
N VAL A 35 7.58 -3.85 -5.00
CA VAL A 35 8.76 -4.46 -5.65
C VAL A 35 8.52 -4.64 -7.15
N PRO A 36 8.82 -3.64 -8.00
CA PRO A 36 8.58 -3.72 -9.45
C PRO A 36 9.30 -4.89 -10.13
N GLN A 37 10.51 -5.23 -9.68
CA GLN A 37 11.33 -6.32 -10.22
C GLN A 37 11.09 -7.63 -9.42
N PHE A 38 9.84 -8.03 -9.34
CA PHE A 38 9.37 -9.19 -8.58
C PHE A 38 9.92 -10.51 -9.13
N SER A 39 10.57 -11.32 -8.27
CA SER A 39 11.07 -12.67 -8.60
C SER A 39 10.24 -13.79 -7.97
N GLY A 40 9.52 -13.51 -6.90
CA GLY A 40 8.68 -14.49 -6.19
C GLY A 40 8.45 -14.11 -4.73
N TYR A 41 7.57 -14.86 -4.07
CA TYR A 41 7.42 -14.80 -2.61
C TYR A 41 8.27 -15.89 -1.97
N THR A 42 9.13 -15.52 -1.02
CA THR A 42 10.02 -16.47 -0.32
C THR A 42 9.46 -16.88 1.04
N SER A 43 8.62 -16.05 1.66
CA SER A 43 7.93 -16.42 2.88
C SER A 43 6.66 -15.60 3.11
N HIS A 44 5.61 -16.28 3.52
CA HIS A 44 4.30 -15.69 3.78
C HIS A 44 4.16 -15.24 5.24
N TYR A 45 3.15 -14.40 5.49
CA TYR A 45 2.69 -14.04 6.83
C TYR A 45 2.20 -15.27 7.58
N GLY A 46 2.49 -15.36 8.88
CA GLY A 46 2.00 -16.42 9.74
C GLY A 46 3.08 -17.17 10.50
N LEU A 47 2.71 -18.29 11.10
CA LEU A 47 3.64 -19.15 11.84
C LEU A 47 4.62 -19.83 10.88
N ARG A 48 5.91 -19.75 11.23
CA ARG A 48 7.00 -20.46 10.55
C ARG A 48 7.57 -21.49 11.50
N THR A 49 7.79 -22.71 11.03
CA THR A 49 8.55 -23.72 11.75
C THR A 49 9.98 -23.68 11.23
N GLY A 50 10.92 -23.34 12.11
CA GLY A 50 12.35 -23.37 11.78
C GLY A 50 12.88 -24.80 11.64
N ALA A 51 14.01 -24.97 10.97
CA ALA A 51 14.65 -26.28 10.78
C ALA A 51 14.98 -27.00 12.12
N SER A 52 15.15 -26.26 13.21
CA SER A 52 15.38 -26.76 14.57
C SER A 52 14.09 -27.03 15.37
N GLY A 53 12.91 -26.96 14.73
CA GLY A 53 11.61 -27.22 15.37
C GLY A 53 11.00 -26.04 16.15
N GLY A 54 11.70 -24.89 16.25
CA GLY A 54 11.16 -23.67 16.87
C GLY A 54 10.12 -23.00 15.98
N SER A 55 9.04 -22.46 16.58
CA SER A 55 8.04 -21.69 15.86
C SER A 55 8.24 -20.19 16.08
N SER A 56 8.13 -19.40 15.01
CA SER A 56 8.15 -17.92 15.05
C SER A 56 7.03 -17.33 14.20
N LEU A 57 6.46 -16.22 14.65
CA LEU A 57 5.45 -15.50 13.88
C LEU A 57 6.13 -14.54 12.91
N HIS A 58 5.93 -14.77 11.61
CA HIS A 58 6.32 -13.85 10.56
C HIS A 58 5.25 -12.77 10.35
N ARG A 59 5.60 -11.52 10.62
CA ARG A 59 4.66 -10.38 10.58
C ARG A 59 4.78 -9.58 9.30
N GLY A 60 4.91 -10.26 8.17
CA GLY A 60 5.05 -9.64 6.86
C GLY A 60 5.04 -10.65 5.73
N LEU A 61 5.38 -10.17 4.55
CA LEU A 61 5.57 -10.94 3.34
C LEU A 61 6.99 -10.70 2.84
N ASP A 62 7.74 -11.77 2.61
CA ASP A 62 9.09 -11.67 2.05
C ASP A 62 9.01 -11.81 0.52
N ILE A 63 9.46 -10.77 -0.17
CA ILE A 63 9.34 -10.58 -1.61
C ILE A 63 10.74 -10.56 -2.22
N ALA A 64 11.11 -11.63 -2.93
CA ALA A 64 12.39 -11.73 -3.61
C ALA A 64 12.48 -10.80 -4.81
N ALA A 65 13.63 -10.16 -4.96
CA ALA A 65 14.02 -9.37 -6.11
C ALA A 65 15.56 -9.29 -6.19
N PRO A 66 16.13 -8.95 -7.35
CA PRO A 66 17.57 -8.76 -7.47
C PRO A 66 18.10 -7.69 -6.48
N LEU A 67 19.30 -7.90 -5.97
CA LEU A 67 19.98 -6.93 -5.10
C LEU A 67 20.05 -5.56 -5.79
N GLY A 68 19.76 -4.49 -5.07
CA GLY A 68 19.76 -3.14 -5.62
C GLY A 68 18.49 -2.75 -6.39
N SER A 69 17.53 -3.66 -6.60
CA SER A 69 16.23 -3.34 -7.20
C SER A 69 15.49 -2.27 -6.40
N PRO A 70 14.77 -1.33 -7.06
CA PRO A 70 14.04 -0.29 -6.35
C PRO A 70 12.93 -0.87 -5.48
N VAL A 71 12.75 -0.27 -4.30
CA VAL A 71 11.61 -0.48 -3.40
C VAL A 71 10.76 0.78 -3.40
N LEU A 72 9.45 0.60 -3.64
CA LEU A 72 8.50 1.70 -3.78
C LEU A 72 7.59 1.81 -2.57
N SER A 73 7.17 3.03 -2.25
CA SER A 73 6.12 3.25 -1.25
C SER A 73 4.80 2.66 -1.73
N TRP A 74 4.24 1.75 -0.94
CA TRP A 74 2.95 1.12 -1.22
C TRP A 74 1.80 2.12 -1.30
N TRP A 75 1.82 3.11 -0.39
CA TRP A 75 0.83 4.19 -0.30
C TRP A 75 1.50 5.48 0.11
N ALA A 76 0.88 6.63 -0.24
CA ALA A 76 1.38 7.93 0.17
C ALA A 76 1.30 8.08 1.70
N GLY A 77 2.37 8.62 2.30
CA GLY A 77 2.43 8.76 3.74
C GLY A 77 3.68 9.48 4.23
N ARG A 78 3.81 9.58 5.56
CA ARG A 78 4.98 10.16 6.22
C ARG A 78 5.89 9.06 6.76
N VAL A 79 7.18 9.25 6.62
CA VAL A 79 8.19 8.45 7.31
C VAL A 79 7.98 8.63 8.82
N GLU A 80 7.54 7.57 9.49
CA GLU A 80 7.29 7.56 10.92
C GLU A 80 8.57 7.29 11.70
N ARG A 81 9.41 6.36 11.22
CA ARG A 81 10.71 6.06 11.78
C ARG A 81 11.65 5.44 10.77
N LEU A 82 12.93 5.66 10.96
CA LEU A 82 14.01 4.93 10.33
C LEU A 82 14.45 3.78 11.27
N ILE A 83 14.87 2.66 10.71
CA ILE A 83 15.18 1.43 11.46
C ILE A 83 16.59 0.99 11.10
N ASN A 84 17.39 0.73 12.14
CA ASN A 84 18.71 0.11 12.01
C ASN A 84 18.90 -0.83 13.20
N ASP A 85 18.48 -2.08 13.05
CA ASP A 85 18.56 -3.09 14.11
C ASP A 85 18.97 -4.46 13.56
N GLY A 86 19.25 -5.41 14.45
CA GLY A 86 19.72 -6.74 14.08
C GLY A 86 18.67 -7.62 13.38
N SER A 87 17.39 -7.26 13.41
CA SER A 87 16.30 -8.02 12.78
C SER A 87 15.94 -7.47 11.40
N CYS A 88 15.45 -6.24 11.38
CA CYS A 88 15.07 -5.52 10.16
C CYS A 88 16.30 -5.09 9.34
N GLY A 89 17.44 -4.88 9.99
CA GLY A 89 18.58 -4.22 9.37
C GLY A 89 18.27 -2.76 9.08
N ILE A 90 18.62 -2.31 7.90
CA ILE A 90 18.23 -0.98 7.40
C ILE A 90 16.79 -1.05 6.91
N GLY A 91 15.96 -0.17 7.43
CA GLY A 91 14.54 -0.16 7.11
C GLY A 91 13.86 1.19 7.36
N VAL A 92 12.60 1.25 6.96
CA VAL A 92 11.74 2.42 7.15
C VAL A 92 10.30 2.00 7.43
N ALA A 93 9.65 2.68 8.36
CA ALA A 93 8.21 2.60 8.58
C ALA A 93 7.54 3.89 8.11
N ILE A 94 6.44 3.73 7.38
CA ILE A 94 5.66 4.84 6.81
C ILE A 94 4.25 4.77 7.37
N ARG A 95 3.70 5.92 7.79
CA ARG A 95 2.32 6.07 8.25
C ARG A 95 1.45 6.66 7.15
N SER A 96 0.39 5.93 6.78
CA SER A 96 -0.61 6.31 5.77
C SER A 96 -2.01 6.20 6.37
N GLY A 97 -2.49 7.25 7.02
CA GLY A 97 -3.72 7.21 7.79
C GLY A 97 -3.66 6.13 8.88
N PRO A 98 -4.59 5.16 8.91
CA PRO A 98 -4.60 4.10 9.92
C PRO A 98 -3.57 2.99 9.67
N TYR A 99 -2.89 3.02 8.50
CA TYR A 99 -1.89 2.02 8.12
C TYR A 99 -0.48 2.44 8.52
N GLU A 100 0.29 1.50 9.08
CA GLU A 100 1.74 1.54 9.14
C GLU A 100 2.28 0.46 8.21
N HIS A 101 3.15 0.82 7.28
CA HIS A 101 3.81 -0.15 6.40
C HIS A 101 5.32 -0.08 6.58
N LEU A 102 5.89 -1.27 6.77
CA LEU A 102 7.27 -1.50 7.16
C LEU A 102 8.03 -2.12 5.99
N TYR A 103 9.23 -1.61 5.74
CA TYR A 103 10.16 -2.08 4.72
C TYR A 103 11.50 -2.38 5.37
N CYS A 104 11.93 -3.65 5.34
CA CYS A 104 13.17 -4.09 5.95
C CYS A 104 14.14 -4.71 4.94
N HIS A 105 15.36 -4.96 5.40
CA HIS A 105 16.47 -5.53 4.65
C HIS A 105 16.94 -4.66 3.49
N LEU A 106 16.72 -3.35 3.58
CA LEU A 106 17.15 -2.41 2.54
C LEU A 106 18.68 -2.36 2.44
N GLN A 107 19.19 -2.14 1.24
CA GLN A 107 20.56 -1.71 1.01
C GLN A 107 20.71 -0.25 1.44
N GLY A 108 21.83 0.10 2.05
CA GLY A 108 22.14 1.51 2.36
C GLY A 108 22.60 1.72 3.78
N THR A 109 22.55 2.98 4.22
CA THR A 109 22.99 3.43 5.56
C THR A 109 21.98 4.39 6.16
N ILE A 110 22.00 4.50 7.51
CA ILE A 110 21.33 5.57 8.24
C ILE A 110 22.41 6.35 8.96
N GLU A 111 22.61 7.58 8.53
CA GLU A 111 23.61 8.51 9.07
C GLU A 111 22.94 9.86 9.32
N GLN A 112 23.22 10.48 10.48
CA GLN A 112 22.65 11.78 10.85
C GLN A 112 21.12 11.85 10.62
N ASP A 113 20.39 10.83 11.10
CA ASP A 113 18.94 10.69 10.96
C ASP A 113 18.43 10.72 9.50
N THR A 114 19.29 10.29 8.58
CA THR A 114 18.95 10.21 7.16
C THR A 114 19.24 8.80 6.65
N LEU A 115 18.19 8.15 6.14
CA LEU A 115 18.32 6.92 5.36
C LEU A 115 18.78 7.28 3.94
N ARG A 116 19.86 6.66 3.49
CA ARG A 116 20.34 6.71 2.10
C ARG A 116 20.28 5.31 1.50
N SER A 117 19.42 5.09 0.50
CA SER A 117 19.18 3.76 -0.08
C SER A 117 18.72 3.89 -1.53
N GLY A 118 19.39 3.26 -2.47
CA GLY A 118 18.97 3.20 -3.88
C GLY A 118 18.73 4.56 -4.54
N GLY A 119 19.48 5.60 -4.14
CA GLY A 119 19.28 6.97 -4.59
C GLY A 119 18.25 7.76 -3.79
N ALA A 120 17.43 7.12 -2.97
CA ALA A 120 16.52 7.80 -2.06
C ALA A 120 17.27 8.37 -0.85
N SER A 121 16.79 9.51 -0.33
CA SER A 121 17.28 10.16 0.88
C SER A 121 16.09 10.56 1.74
N LEU A 122 15.86 9.85 2.85
CA LEU A 122 14.67 9.99 3.68
C LEU A 122 15.04 10.34 5.12
N ARG A 123 14.24 11.20 5.72
CA ARG A 123 14.29 11.52 7.17
C ARG A 123 12.94 11.23 7.80
N GLN A 124 12.91 11.05 9.11
CA GLN A 124 11.64 11.02 9.83
C GLN A 124 10.82 12.29 9.54
N GLY A 125 9.53 12.14 9.30
CA GLY A 125 8.63 13.21 8.88
C GLY A 125 8.62 13.50 7.37
N SER A 126 9.55 12.96 6.55
CA SER A 126 9.52 13.08 5.09
C SER A 126 8.20 12.55 4.55
N TRP A 127 7.63 13.23 3.56
CA TRP A 127 6.45 12.78 2.85
C TRP A 127 6.83 12.00 1.60
N LEU A 128 6.20 10.86 1.37
CA LEU A 128 6.34 10.05 0.17
C LEU A 128 4.99 9.94 -0.55
N ARG A 129 5.03 10.01 -1.87
CA ARG A 129 3.88 9.70 -2.73
C ARG A 129 3.76 8.18 -2.92
N THR A 130 2.57 7.74 -3.28
CA THR A 130 2.38 6.34 -3.71
C THR A 130 3.27 6.03 -4.91
N GLY A 131 4.02 4.94 -4.83
CA GLY A 131 4.94 4.50 -5.89
C GLY A 131 6.26 5.27 -5.95
N GLU A 132 6.51 6.21 -5.02
CA GLU A 132 7.80 6.90 -4.94
C GLU A 132 8.88 5.94 -4.44
N PRO A 133 10.09 5.93 -5.05
CA PRO A 133 11.19 5.12 -4.56
C PRO A 133 11.59 5.52 -3.12
N LEU A 134 11.66 4.53 -2.25
CA LEU A 134 12.04 4.73 -0.84
C LEU A 134 13.37 4.07 -0.48
N GLY A 135 13.89 3.22 -1.36
CA GLY A 135 15.15 2.53 -1.15
C GLY A 135 15.39 1.45 -2.20
N ALA A 136 16.32 0.57 -1.90
CA ALA A 136 16.68 -0.56 -2.74
C ALA A 136 16.74 -1.86 -1.94
N ILE A 137 16.47 -2.99 -2.61
CA ILE A 137 16.59 -4.34 -2.08
C ILE A 137 18.03 -4.57 -1.60
N GLY A 138 18.14 -5.04 -0.37
CA GLY A 138 19.40 -5.38 0.27
C GLY A 138 19.38 -6.76 0.93
N VAL A 139 20.31 -6.92 1.88
CA VAL A 139 20.47 -8.12 2.71
C VAL A 139 20.80 -7.72 4.17
N SER A 140 20.47 -6.50 4.58
CA SER A 140 20.78 -6.02 5.93
C SER A 140 19.95 -6.73 7.00
N GLY A 141 20.43 -6.76 8.24
CA GLY A 141 19.77 -7.44 9.35
C GLY A 141 19.72 -8.95 9.22
N ARG A 142 18.63 -9.58 9.67
CA ARG A 142 18.47 -11.04 9.60
C ARG A 142 17.85 -11.43 8.25
N SER A 143 18.68 -11.53 7.23
CA SER A 143 18.30 -11.90 5.87
C SER A 143 19.11 -13.10 5.40
N SER A 144 18.50 -14.02 4.65
CA SER A 144 19.17 -15.16 4.01
C SER A 144 19.51 -14.92 2.54
N GLY A 145 19.12 -13.79 1.97
CA GLY A 145 19.37 -13.40 0.59
C GLY A 145 18.58 -12.16 0.19
N PRO A 146 18.78 -11.64 -1.03
CA PRO A 146 18.13 -10.41 -1.47
C PRO A 146 16.60 -10.51 -1.49
N HIS A 147 15.92 -9.75 -0.65
CA HIS A 147 14.45 -9.64 -0.61
C HIS A 147 14.01 -8.39 0.15
N LEU A 148 12.77 -7.98 -0.05
CA LEU A 148 12.07 -7.07 0.82
C LEU A 148 11.26 -7.86 1.84
N HIS A 149 11.45 -7.60 3.13
CA HIS A 149 10.42 -7.92 4.12
C HIS A 149 9.44 -6.75 4.18
N TRP A 150 8.18 -7.00 3.78
CA TRP A 150 7.11 -6.00 3.78
C TRP A 150 6.04 -6.37 4.80
N GLY A 151 5.96 -5.56 5.87
CA GLY A 151 4.95 -5.70 6.92
C GLY A 151 3.91 -4.59 6.83
N VAL A 152 2.66 -4.88 7.18
CA VAL A 152 1.59 -3.88 7.24
C VAL A 152 0.78 -4.05 8.51
N LYS A 153 0.49 -2.93 9.18
CA LYS A 153 -0.47 -2.85 10.28
C LYS A 153 -1.66 -1.96 9.89
N LEU A 154 -2.81 -2.28 10.42
CA LEU A 154 -4.01 -1.44 10.45
C LEU A 154 -4.40 -1.21 11.92
N ASN A 155 -4.44 0.05 12.36
CA ASN A 155 -4.72 0.39 13.76
C ASN A 155 -3.88 -0.48 14.73
N GLU A 156 -2.57 -0.50 14.52
CA GLU A 156 -1.55 -1.25 15.28
C GLU A 156 -1.67 -2.79 15.25
N ARG A 157 -2.60 -3.35 14.48
CA ARG A 157 -2.74 -4.80 14.30
C ARG A 157 -2.10 -5.25 13.00
N TRP A 158 -1.22 -6.24 13.08
CA TRP A 158 -0.59 -6.83 11.90
C TRP A 158 -1.63 -7.46 10.97
N LEU A 159 -1.49 -7.19 9.69
CA LEU A 159 -2.28 -7.78 8.61
C LEU A 159 -1.41 -8.73 7.78
N ASP A 160 -2.05 -9.72 7.18
CA ASP A 160 -1.44 -10.48 6.09
C ASP A 160 -1.37 -9.59 4.82
N PRO A 161 -0.16 -9.23 4.34
CA PRO A 161 -0.03 -8.38 3.16
C PRO A 161 -0.62 -8.98 1.88
N VAL A 162 -0.75 -10.31 1.79
CA VAL A 162 -1.38 -10.98 0.64
C VAL A 162 -2.84 -10.57 0.49
N LEU A 163 -3.57 -10.34 1.59
CA LEU A 163 -4.96 -9.87 1.54
C LEU A 163 -5.05 -8.48 0.92
N LEU A 164 -4.08 -7.60 1.23
CA LEU A 164 -4.00 -6.25 0.63
C LEU A 164 -3.70 -6.32 -0.86
N LEU A 165 -2.78 -7.19 -1.27
CA LEU A 165 -2.45 -7.39 -2.69
C LEU A 165 -3.64 -7.92 -3.49
N ARG A 166 -4.44 -8.81 -2.89
CA ARG A 166 -5.71 -9.28 -3.49
C ARG A 166 -6.70 -8.15 -3.65
N ALA A 167 -6.94 -7.35 -2.60
CA ALA A 167 -7.84 -6.19 -2.68
C ALA A 167 -7.41 -5.18 -3.75
N MET A 168 -6.09 -4.94 -3.90
CA MET A 168 -5.54 -4.11 -4.96
C MET A 168 -5.78 -4.68 -6.36
N ALA A 169 -5.63 -6.01 -6.53
CA ALA A 169 -5.86 -6.68 -7.80
C ALA A 169 -7.34 -6.64 -8.19
N ASP A 170 -8.23 -6.92 -7.24
CA ASP A 170 -9.67 -6.92 -7.47
C ASP A 170 -10.19 -5.51 -7.80
N ALA A 171 -9.69 -4.49 -7.10
CA ALA A 171 -10.05 -3.10 -7.38
C ALA A 171 -9.70 -2.68 -8.82
N ARG A 172 -8.58 -3.17 -9.38
CA ARG A 172 -8.17 -2.87 -10.76
C ARG A 172 -8.96 -3.65 -11.81
N ARG A 173 -9.45 -4.85 -11.49
CA ARG A 173 -10.26 -5.66 -12.42
C ARG A 173 -11.64 -5.05 -12.68
N VAL A 174 -12.22 -4.37 -11.70
CA VAL A 174 -13.54 -3.73 -11.80
C VAL A 174 -13.55 -2.58 -12.83
N GLU A 175 -12.40 -1.97 -13.12
CA GLU A 175 -12.27 -0.88 -14.09
C GLU A 175 -12.08 -1.32 -15.55
N THR A 176 -11.85 -2.60 -15.83
CA THR A 176 -11.78 -3.06 -17.21
C THR A 176 -13.20 -3.36 -17.67
N PRO A 177 -13.93 -2.43 -18.32
CA PRO A 177 -15.21 -2.76 -18.95
C PRO A 177 -14.93 -3.81 -20.00
N ILE A 178 -15.79 -4.84 -20.08
CA ILE A 178 -15.88 -5.76 -21.21
C ILE A 178 -16.34 -4.95 -22.45
N SER A 179 -15.50 -4.08 -22.94
CA SER A 179 -15.73 -3.28 -24.15
C SER A 179 -14.66 -3.57 -25.17
N GLN A 180 -14.57 -4.83 -25.61
CA GLN A 180 -14.02 -5.19 -26.93
C GLN A 180 -14.30 -6.67 -27.22
N ALA A 181 -15.58 -7.05 -27.13
CA ALA A 181 -16.07 -8.15 -27.96
C ALA A 181 -16.93 -7.49 -29.05
N ARG A 182 -16.31 -7.11 -30.15
CA ARG A 182 -17.02 -6.94 -31.44
C ARG A 182 -16.70 -8.14 -32.32
N PRO A 183 -17.73 -8.69 -32.94
CA PRO A 183 -17.62 -9.79 -33.88
C PRO A 183 -16.85 -9.41 -35.13
#